data_25a55e004da330488f7c83b3415e690c
#
_entry.id   25a55e004da330488f7c83b3415e690c
#
_cell.length_a   1.000
_cell.length_b   1.000
_cell.length_c   1.000
_cell.angle_alpha   90.00
_cell.angle_beta   90.00
_cell.angle_gamma   90.00
#
_symmetry.space_group_name_H-M   'P 1'
#
loop_
_entity.id
_entity.type
_entity.pdbx_description
1 polymer ?
#
loop_
_entity_poly.entity_id
_entity_poly.type
_entity_poly.pdbx_seq_one_letter_code
_entity_poly.pdbx_strand_id
1 'polypeptide(L)'
;MVSKKLLILLPILIPPVLAAENVPKDVAEFLKRGELCEHFRQEPWPEGGSEEAIERREFIAKQIEDFCTGLPAAGSNLREKYQEKSFVIEKLNEAMERADELTRAPAAEFGNMPRKYP
;
A
#
# COMPACT_ATOMS: atom_id res chain seq x y z
N MET A 1 10.84 -51.12 29.14
CA MET A 1 10.66 -50.70 28.83
C MET A 1 10.53 -49.81 28.30
N VAL A 2 10.55 -49.39 28.13
CA VAL A 2 10.38 -48.56 27.66
C VAL A 2 10.14 -47.65 27.11
N SER A 3 9.99 -47.27 26.91
CA SER A 3 9.76 -46.50 26.35
C SER A 3 9.55 -45.59 26.04
N LYS A 4 9.40 -45.39 26.04
CA LYS A 4 9.15 -44.68 25.70
C LYS A 4 8.97 -43.69 25.38
N LYS A 5 8.86 -43.27 25.38
CA LYS A 5 8.69 -42.41 25.18
C LYS A 5 8.81 -41.57 24.44
N LEU A 6 8.70 -41.42 24.07
CA LEU A 6 8.82 -40.73 23.29
C LEU A 6 8.28 -39.78 23.05
N LEU A 7 8.23 -39.22 23.26
CA LEU A 7 7.79 -38.29 23.16
C LEU A 7 8.04 -37.45 22.35
N ILE A 8 7.72 -37.16 21.83
CA ILE A 8 7.84 -36.53 20.94
C ILE A 8 7.47 -35.39 20.88
N LEU A 9 7.83 -34.69 20.95
CA LEU A 9 7.53 -33.61 20.94
C LEU A 9 7.52 -33.02 19.82
N LEU A 10 6.71 -32.55 19.40
CA LEU A 10 6.54 -31.96 18.32
C LEU A 10 6.80 -30.64 18.41
N PRO A 11 7.60 -30.08 17.78
CA PRO A 11 7.83 -28.68 17.79
C PRO A 11 6.70 -28.02 17.19
N ILE A 12 6.39 -26.99 17.81
CA ILE A 12 5.40 -26.22 17.30
C ILE A 12 5.95 -25.33 16.32
N LEU A 13 5.40 -25.28 15.20
CA LEU A 13 5.88 -24.46 14.18
C LEU A 13 5.16 -23.19 14.21
N ILE A 14 5.81 -22.16 14.60
CA ILE A 14 5.21 -20.87 14.58
C ILE A 14 5.37 -20.28 13.23
N PRO A 15 4.31 -19.85 12.57
CA PRO A 15 4.41 -19.30 11.23
C PRO A 15 5.29 -18.07 11.23
N PRO A 16 6.23 -17.97 10.34
CA PRO A 16 7.10 -16.80 10.26
C PRO A 16 6.36 -15.54 9.82
N VAL A 17 5.15 -15.69 9.37
CA VAL A 17 4.39 -14.55 8.92
C VAL A 17 4.21 -13.51 10.02
N LEU A 18 4.22 -13.90 11.28
CA LEU A 18 4.09 -12.98 12.37
C LEU A 18 5.26 -12.01 12.46
N ALA A 19 6.43 -12.48 12.09
CA ALA A 19 7.61 -11.63 12.12
C ALA A 19 7.62 -10.66 10.95
N ALA A 20 6.98 -11.02 9.86
CA ALA A 20 7.00 -10.22 8.67
C ALA A 20 6.17 -8.95 8.78
N GLU A 21 5.30 -8.87 9.78
CA GLU A 21 4.45 -7.72 9.92
C GLU A 21 4.90 -6.74 10.96
N ASN A 22 6.13 -6.89 11.39
CA ASN A 22 6.63 -6.08 12.47
C ASN A 22 7.25 -4.78 12.03
N VAL A 23 6.52 -3.99 11.28
CA VAL A 23 6.99 -2.67 10.90
C VAL A 23 6.46 -1.64 11.90
N PRO A 24 7.15 -0.50 12.06
CA PRO A 24 6.67 0.57 12.91
C PRO A 24 5.29 1.05 12.48
N LYS A 25 4.53 1.56 13.42
CA LYS A 25 3.17 1.99 13.18
C LYS A 25 3.05 3.04 12.07
N ASP A 26 3.92 4.03 12.07
CA ASP A 26 3.90 5.08 11.05
C ASP A 26 4.22 4.53 9.66
N VAL A 27 5.07 3.52 9.59
CA VAL A 27 5.36 2.84 8.33
C VAL A 27 4.13 2.05 7.88
N ALA A 28 3.48 1.32 8.79
CA ALA A 28 2.28 0.56 8.48
C ALA A 28 1.17 1.49 7.95
N GLU A 29 1.00 2.63 8.56
CA GLU A 29 0.01 3.61 8.12
C GLU A 29 0.34 4.16 6.74
N PHE A 30 1.61 4.42 6.47
CA PHE A 30 2.05 4.86 5.14
C PHE A 30 1.78 3.79 4.09
N LEU A 31 2.11 2.54 4.39
CA LEU A 31 1.88 1.44 3.45
C LEU A 31 0.38 1.29 3.16
N LYS A 32 -0.45 1.39 4.18
CA LYS A 32 -1.90 1.29 4.00
C LYS A 32 -2.44 2.46 3.16
N ARG A 33 -1.94 3.65 3.42
CA ARG A 33 -2.32 4.83 2.66
C ARG A 33 -1.92 4.66 1.19
N GLY A 34 -0.75 4.10 0.95
CA GLY A 34 -0.30 3.80 -0.41
C GLY A 34 -1.19 2.82 -1.13
N GLU A 35 -1.64 1.77 -0.43
CA GLU A 35 -2.57 0.80 -1.00
C GLU A 35 -3.90 1.45 -1.38
N LEU A 36 -4.39 2.33 -0.54
CA LEU A 36 -5.65 3.02 -0.82
C LEU A 36 -5.51 4.00 -1.98
N CYS A 37 -4.37 4.70 -2.04
CA CYS A 37 -4.07 5.56 -3.18
C CYS A 37 -4.07 4.76 -4.47
N GLU A 38 -3.39 3.63 -4.48
CA GLU A 38 -3.32 2.75 -5.63
C GLU A 38 -4.71 2.24 -6.02
N HIS A 39 -5.47 1.80 -5.03
CA HIS A 39 -6.82 1.30 -5.26
C HIS A 39 -7.69 2.33 -5.99
N PHE A 40 -7.73 3.56 -5.49
CA PHE A 40 -8.59 4.57 -6.09
C PHE A 40 -8.07 5.08 -7.43
N ARG A 41 -6.78 5.04 -7.67
CA ARG A 41 -6.23 5.41 -8.96
C ARG A 41 -6.53 4.38 -10.03
N GLN A 42 -6.78 3.14 -9.65
CA GLN A 42 -7.13 2.06 -10.57
C GLN A 42 -8.63 1.87 -10.73
N GLU A 43 -9.45 2.57 -9.95
CA GLU A 43 -10.89 2.49 -10.08
C GLU A 43 -11.32 2.99 -11.46
N PRO A 44 -12.24 2.29 -12.11
CA PRO A 44 -12.76 2.77 -13.38
C PRO A 44 -13.40 4.15 -13.19
N TRP A 45 -13.05 5.07 -14.06
CA TRP A 45 -13.57 6.42 -13.99
C TRP A 45 -14.98 6.45 -14.60
N PRO A 46 -16.01 6.78 -13.82
CA PRO A 46 -17.37 6.74 -14.33
C PRO A 46 -17.58 7.74 -15.45
N GLU A 47 -18.26 7.30 -16.50
CA GLU A 47 -18.53 8.14 -17.64
C GLU A 47 -19.99 8.60 -17.64
N GLY A 48 -20.25 9.64 -18.41
CA GLY A 48 -21.60 10.14 -18.58
C GLY A 48 -21.96 11.25 -17.62
N GLY A 49 -23.17 11.78 -17.79
CA GLY A 49 -23.64 12.93 -17.03
C GLY A 49 -24.73 12.64 -16.02
N SER A 50 -24.93 11.37 -15.68
CA SER A 50 -25.92 11.05 -14.67
C SER A 50 -25.45 11.54 -13.31
N GLU A 51 -26.40 11.80 -12.43
CA GLU A 51 -26.10 12.24 -11.08
C GLU A 51 -25.21 11.24 -10.34
N GLU A 52 -25.51 9.96 -10.50
CA GLU A 52 -24.71 8.90 -9.89
C GLU A 52 -23.26 8.91 -10.40
N ALA A 53 -23.08 9.11 -11.70
CA ALA A 53 -21.74 9.14 -12.26
C ALA A 53 -20.97 10.34 -11.74
N ILE A 54 -21.62 11.48 -11.62
CA ILE A 54 -20.99 12.70 -11.12
C ILE A 54 -20.56 12.50 -9.67
N GLU A 55 -21.48 12.00 -8.84
CA GLU A 55 -21.17 11.74 -7.43
C GLU A 55 -20.04 10.75 -7.27
N ARG A 56 -20.04 9.69 -8.08
CA ARG A 56 -18.97 8.69 -8.01
C ARG A 56 -17.61 9.27 -8.39
N ARG A 57 -17.58 10.12 -9.43
CA ARG A 57 -16.34 10.77 -9.82
C ARG A 57 -15.81 11.68 -8.71
N GLU A 58 -16.71 12.44 -8.10
CA GLU A 58 -16.32 13.33 -7.00
C GLU A 58 -15.76 12.54 -5.82
N PHE A 59 -16.42 11.42 -5.51
CA PHE A 59 -15.94 10.55 -4.44
C PHE A 59 -14.55 10.03 -4.73
N ILE A 60 -14.35 9.45 -5.92
CA ILE A 60 -13.04 8.90 -6.30
C ILE A 60 -11.97 9.99 -6.28
N ALA A 61 -12.26 11.15 -6.84
CA ALA A 61 -11.31 12.26 -6.88
C ALA A 61 -10.90 12.67 -5.47
N LYS A 62 -11.86 12.73 -4.56
CA LYS A 62 -11.56 13.10 -3.18
C LYS A 62 -10.70 12.04 -2.49
N GLN A 63 -10.97 10.78 -2.72
CA GLN A 63 -10.16 9.71 -2.14
C GLN A 63 -8.72 9.77 -2.65
N ILE A 64 -8.56 10.03 -3.94
CA ILE A 64 -7.23 10.17 -4.53
C ILE A 64 -6.50 11.36 -3.88
N GLU A 65 -7.19 12.47 -3.73
CA GLU A 65 -6.60 13.64 -3.09
C GLU A 65 -6.18 13.30 -1.65
N ASP A 66 -7.06 12.67 -0.89
CA ASP A 66 -6.80 12.36 0.51
C ASP A 66 -5.66 11.35 0.71
N PHE A 67 -5.59 10.33 -0.12
CA PHE A 67 -4.61 9.28 0.07
C PHE A 67 -3.32 9.45 -0.72
N CYS A 68 -3.37 10.12 -1.84
CA CYS A 68 -2.19 10.22 -2.71
C CYS A 68 -1.35 11.48 -2.48
N THR A 69 -1.98 12.58 -2.09
CA THR A 69 -1.26 13.83 -1.94
C THR A 69 -0.21 13.74 -0.85
N GLY A 70 1.02 14.08 -1.19
CA GLY A 70 2.12 14.08 -0.23
C GLY A 70 2.71 12.72 0.07
N LEU A 71 2.26 11.67 -0.61
CA LEU A 71 2.81 10.32 -0.38
C LEU A 71 4.30 10.23 -0.66
N PRO A 72 4.82 10.77 -1.78
CA PRO A 72 6.26 10.68 -2.03
C PRO A 72 7.10 11.32 -0.93
N ALA A 73 6.67 12.49 -0.45
CA ALA A 73 7.39 13.17 0.62
C ALA A 73 7.32 12.39 1.93
N ALA A 74 6.16 11.81 2.23
CA ALA A 74 6.01 10.99 3.42
C ALA A 74 6.92 9.77 3.36
N GLY A 75 7.00 9.12 2.20
CA GLY A 75 7.89 7.97 2.01
C GLY A 75 9.35 8.34 2.19
N SER A 76 9.76 9.47 1.64
CA SER A 76 11.13 9.95 1.77
C SER A 76 11.48 10.25 3.23
N ASN A 77 10.56 10.87 3.95
CA ASN A 77 10.77 11.18 5.37
C ASN A 77 10.91 9.91 6.21
N LEU A 78 10.09 8.90 5.91
CA LEU A 78 10.19 7.62 6.62
C LEU A 78 11.49 6.90 6.31
N ARG A 79 11.96 6.96 5.06
CA ARG A 79 13.24 6.36 4.71
C ARG A 79 14.38 7.01 5.47
N GLU A 80 14.33 8.30 5.63
CA GLU A 80 15.34 8.99 6.41
C GLU A 80 15.27 8.58 7.87
N LYS A 81 14.06 8.55 8.43
CA LYS A 81 13.85 8.18 9.82
C LYS A 81 14.34 6.75 10.14
N TYR A 82 14.14 5.82 9.23
CA TYR A 82 14.46 4.42 9.45
C TYR A 82 15.64 3.93 8.61
N GLN A 83 16.52 4.82 8.24
CA GLN A 83 17.61 4.49 7.32
C GLN A 83 18.53 3.36 7.79
N GLU A 84 18.58 3.10 9.09
CA GLU A 84 19.41 2.02 9.60
C GLU A 84 18.68 0.69 9.74
N LYS A 85 17.41 0.65 9.39
CA LYS A 85 16.61 -0.55 9.46
C LYS A 85 16.33 -1.07 8.06
N SER A 86 17.20 -1.94 7.57
CA SER A 86 17.13 -2.42 6.20
C SER A 86 15.78 -3.04 5.83
N PHE A 87 15.16 -3.77 6.75
CA PHE A 87 13.86 -4.37 6.50
C PHE A 87 12.79 -3.32 6.20
N VAL A 88 12.79 -2.24 7.00
CA VAL A 88 11.83 -1.16 6.82
C VAL A 88 12.09 -0.43 5.50
N ILE A 89 13.35 -0.16 5.21
CA ILE A 89 13.73 0.50 3.96
C ILE A 89 13.29 -0.32 2.75
N GLU A 90 13.44 -1.64 2.82
CA GLU A 90 13.00 -2.52 1.75
C GLU A 90 11.50 -2.38 1.50
N LYS A 91 10.72 -2.37 2.58
CA LYS A 91 9.27 -2.23 2.46
C LYS A 91 8.86 -0.87 1.90
N LEU A 92 9.52 0.18 2.33
CA LEU A 92 9.25 1.52 1.83
C LEU A 92 9.61 1.64 0.34
N ASN A 93 10.73 1.06 -0.05
CA ASN A 93 11.15 1.10 -1.44
C ASN A 93 10.18 0.35 -2.36
N GLU A 94 9.70 -0.82 -1.93
CA GLU A 94 8.70 -1.57 -2.69
C GLU A 94 7.45 -0.75 -2.92
N ALA A 95 6.97 -0.07 -1.88
CA ALA A 95 5.77 0.73 -1.97
C ALA A 95 5.96 1.94 -2.88
N MET A 96 7.11 2.59 -2.79
CA MET A 96 7.40 3.78 -3.60
C MET A 96 7.61 3.43 -5.06
N GLU A 97 8.18 2.28 -5.34
CA GLU A 97 8.37 1.79 -6.69
C GLU A 97 7.03 1.51 -7.36
N ARG A 98 6.10 0.88 -6.63
CA ARG A 98 4.75 0.63 -7.14
C ARG A 98 4.03 1.93 -7.45
N ALA A 99 4.15 2.91 -6.57
CA ALA A 99 3.52 4.20 -6.78
C ALA A 99 4.07 4.91 -8.02
N ASP A 100 5.37 4.79 -8.25
CA ASP A 100 6.02 5.38 -9.40
C ASP A 100 5.56 4.72 -10.70
N GLU A 101 5.39 3.41 -10.66
CA GLU A 101 4.91 2.65 -11.80
C GLU A 101 3.50 3.08 -12.20
N LEU A 102 2.63 3.26 -11.21
CA LEU A 102 1.28 3.74 -11.45
C LEU A 102 1.26 5.13 -12.05
N THR A 103 2.17 5.97 -11.62
CA THR A 103 2.25 7.33 -12.13
C THR A 103 2.68 7.37 -13.58
N ARG A 104 3.45 6.37 -14.01
CA ARG A 104 3.91 6.28 -15.40
C ARG A 104 2.93 5.60 -16.32
N ALA A 105 1.90 4.95 -15.79
CA ALA A 105 0.95 4.22 -16.61
C ALA A 105 0.26 5.17 -17.60
N PRO A 106 -0.08 4.68 -18.80
CA PRO A 106 -0.74 5.51 -19.80
C PRO A 106 -2.08 6.03 -19.28
N ALA A 107 -2.39 7.26 -19.63
CA ALA A 107 -3.64 7.87 -19.20
C ALA A 107 -4.87 7.07 -19.60
N ALA A 108 -4.77 6.33 -20.69
CA ALA A 108 -5.88 5.53 -21.17
C ALA A 108 -6.31 4.44 -20.19
N GLU A 109 -5.40 3.98 -19.35
CA GLU A 109 -5.73 2.96 -18.35
C GLU A 109 -6.56 3.52 -17.22
N PHE A 110 -6.52 4.82 -17.04
CA PHE A 110 -7.26 5.48 -15.98
C PHE A 110 -8.45 6.27 -16.50
N GLY A 111 -8.79 6.07 -17.77
CA GLY A 111 -9.90 6.77 -18.38
C GLY A 111 -9.65 8.28 -18.42
N ASN A 112 -10.66 9.04 -18.04
CA ASN A 112 -10.59 10.49 -18.08
C ASN A 112 -10.20 11.12 -16.75
N MET A 113 -9.48 10.38 -15.96
CA MET A 113 -9.07 10.87 -14.64
C MET A 113 -8.22 12.12 -14.75
N PRO A 114 -8.50 13.14 -13.96
CA PRO A 114 -7.71 14.36 -13.99
C PRO A 114 -6.26 14.09 -13.58
N ARG A 115 -5.35 14.69 -14.31
CA ARG A 115 -3.93 14.47 -14.06
C ARG A 115 -3.33 15.28 -12.91
N LYS A 116 -4.13 16.13 -12.31
CA LYS A 116 -3.61 16.95 -11.22
C LYS A 116 -3.32 16.18 -9.95
N TYR A 117 -3.71 14.92 -9.92
CA TYR A 117 -3.42 14.10 -8.74
C TYR A 117 -2.17 13.29 -9.01
N PRO A 118 -1.15 13.44 -8.18
CA PRO A 118 0.12 12.76 -8.36
C PRO A 118 0.05 11.28 -7.97
#